data_c9c2550caa14e6b24f097ed2d9a5d809
#
_entry.id   c9c2550caa14e6b24f097ed2d9a5d809
#
_cell.length_a   1.000
_cell.length_b   1.000
_cell.length_c   1.000
_cell.angle_alpha   90.00
_cell.angle_beta   90.00
_cell.angle_gamma   90.00
#
_symmetry.space_group_name_H-M   'P 1'
#
loop_
_entity.id
_entity.type
_entity.pdbx_description
1 polymer ?
#
loop_
_entity_poly.entity_id
_entity_poly.type
_entity_poly.pdbx_seq_one_letter_code
_entity_poly.pdbx_strand_id
1 'polypeptide(L)'
;MKESLYAAADIGATGIKMAAAVYDGRKLRIADTYSEPNLPKVKNGHEFAHIGHMLKTIRDGLGWFGENGRFVSLGIDTYGNGYGILDAGGKLIQEPYHYRDRRIDGIMDQVHRCFTDWQLYEQMGNYPVKTRALFHLYRDVLDRSPNIMRGERFLPLSSLLEYLITGQASVERTIASVLYLLEQDGQQWNYEVFRKLGIPEKLFGPLSEPGMIKGSITRSFAAGAGITGVPVVSVAGHDTESALLAAPGLDKTKVFVSLGTSFIFGARVAAPVVNRESFHDRFKNMRGVGGTYSLCKDFPGFWILERCMEQWRRQVPRLDYGDVCTAAEKVKDNRTFIDISDDRFRVSGDNLPETIREYCLETGQKCVEGIGDTSRCLFESYALYLKWNIRRLSRITGETYRELVAVNGGVRNRLLMQMLADAAGIPVVAGSPLASVGGNLLMQLYAAGEVKHLEELEQIASATWEPVVYESRHPGLWDEWLEYLEHRGLFGGMYARK
;
A
#
# COMPACT_ATOMS: atom_id res chain seq x y z
N MET A 1 12.09 23.95 -27.07
CA MET A 1 11.88 24.38 -25.66
C MET A 1 12.01 23.13 -24.78
N LYS A 2 12.61 23.23 -23.59
CA LYS A 2 12.62 22.11 -22.64
C LYS A 2 11.19 21.84 -22.18
N GLU A 3 10.82 20.56 -22.07
CA GLU A 3 9.49 20.14 -21.59
C GLU A 3 9.25 20.54 -20.12
N SER A 4 7.98 20.80 -19.77
CA SER A 4 7.55 21.00 -18.37
C SER A 4 7.28 19.64 -17.73
N LEU A 5 8.05 19.30 -16.70
CA LEU A 5 8.02 17.99 -16.05
C LEU A 5 7.38 18.04 -14.68
N TYR A 6 6.45 17.14 -14.42
CA TYR A 6 5.97 16.77 -13.09
C TYR A 6 6.75 15.55 -12.63
N ALA A 7 7.36 15.59 -11.45
CA ALA A 7 8.14 14.49 -10.90
C ALA A 7 7.41 13.83 -9.73
N ALA A 8 7.28 12.51 -9.74
CA ALA A 8 6.73 11.73 -8.66
C ALA A 8 7.78 10.78 -8.08
N ALA A 9 7.77 10.62 -6.75
CA ALA A 9 8.57 9.65 -6.03
C ALA A 9 7.64 8.78 -5.16
N ASP A 10 7.47 7.52 -5.55
CA ASP A 10 6.75 6.47 -4.81
C ASP A 10 7.79 5.65 -4.02
N ILE A 11 7.81 5.86 -2.72
CA ILE A 11 8.70 5.16 -1.78
C ILE A 11 7.97 3.91 -1.27
N GLY A 12 8.02 2.83 -2.04
CA GLY A 12 7.42 1.56 -1.64
C GLY A 12 8.24 0.82 -0.57
N ALA A 13 7.65 -0.22 0.03
CA ALA A 13 8.27 -0.98 1.11
C ALA A 13 9.56 -1.73 0.69
N THR A 14 9.69 -2.10 -0.58
CA THR A 14 10.83 -2.88 -1.12
C THR A 14 11.54 -2.19 -2.28
N GLY A 15 10.98 -1.13 -2.82
CA GLY A 15 11.56 -0.40 -3.95
C GLY A 15 11.08 1.04 -4.00
N ILE A 16 11.93 1.92 -4.49
CA ILE A 16 11.63 3.32 -4.78
C ILE A 16 11.41 3.42 -6.29
N LYS A 17 10.29 4.00 -6.69
CA LYS A 17 10.00 4.28 -8.09
C LYS A 17 9.80 5.76 -8.28
N MET A 18 10.46 6.30 -9.27
CA MET A 18 10.25 7.69 -9.67
C MET A 18 9.83 7.75 -11.13
N ALA A 19 9.03 8.73 -11.47
CA ALA A 19 8.74 9.06 -12.85
C ALA A 19 8.69 10.56 -13.05
N ALA A 20 9.07 10.98 -14.26
CA ALA A 20 8.79 12.30 -14.77
C ALA A 20 7.72 12.20 -15.87
N ALA A 21 6.76 13.12 -15.84
CA ALA A 21 5.69 13.16 -16.83
C ALA A 21 5.46 14.56 -17.36
N VAL A 22 4.95 14.63 -18.58
CA VAL A 22 4.48 15.83 -19.25
C VAL A 22 2.97 15.76 -19.34
N TYR A 23 2.29 16.86 -19.04
CA TYR A 23 0.86 17.03 -19.26
C TYR A 23 0.63 17.82 -20.54
N ASP A 24 -0.21 17.30 -21.44
CA ASP A 24 -0.51 17.92 -22.74
C ASP A 24 -1.84 18.70 -22.78
N GLY A 25 -2.47 18.88 -21.60
CA GLY A 25 -3.80 19.49 -21.46
C GLY A 25 -4.94 18.46 -21.49
N ARG A 26 -4.64 17.17 -21.76
CA ARG A 26 -5.63 16.08 -21.82
C ARG A 26 -5.19 14.83 -21.08
N LYS A 27 -3.93 14.45 -21.21
CA LYS A 27 -3.37 13.24 -20.59
C LYS A 27 -1.93 13.45 -20.16
N LEU A 28 -1.47 12.59 -19.28
CA LEU A 28 -0.07 12.49 -18.90
C LEU A 28 0.68 11.58 -19.88
N ARG A 29 1.88 11.96 -20.23
CA ARG A 29 2.86 11.11 -20.91
C ARG A 29 4.05 10.91 -19.99
N ILE A 30 4.28 9.68 -19.56
CA ILE A 30 5.51 9.34 -18.82
C ILE A 30 6.69 9.59 -19.74
N ALA A 31 7.53 10.53 -19.38
CA ALA A 31 8.71 10.92 -20.14
C ALA A 31 9.90 10.00 -19.81
N ASP A 32 10.05 9.65 -18.51
CA ASP A 32 11.13 8.79 -18.05
C ASP A 32 10.80 8.18 -16.68
N THR A 33 11.52 7.13 -16.30
CA THR A 33 11.39 6.44 -15.00
C THR A 33 12.77 6.16 -14.41
N TYR A 34 12.83 6.15 -13.07
CA TYR A 34 14.04 5.83 -12.32
C TYR A 34 13.63 4.93 -11.13
N SER A 35 14.41 3.91 -10.82
CA SER A 35 14.07 3.01 -9.71
C SER A 35 15.29 2.47 -9.00
N GLU A 36 15.16 2.30 -7.67
CA GLU A 36 16.17 1.74 -6.79
C GLU A 36 15.53 0.80 -5.76
N PRO A 37 16.23 -0.22 -5.28
CA PRO A 37 15.76 -1.01 -4.14
C PRO A 37 15.60 -0.14 -2.89
N ASN A 38 14.59 -0.44 -2.05
CA ASN A 38 14.41 0.20 -0.75
C ASN A 38 14.64 -0.83 0.36
N LEU A 39 15.89 -0.99 0.76
CA LEU A 39 16.27 -1.94 1.79
C LEU A 39 16.45 -1.23 3.14
N PRO A 40 16.01 -1.84 4.26
CA PRO A 40 16.26 -1.28 5.58
C PRO A 40 17.76 -1.26 5.89
N LYS A 41 18.18 -0.26 6.67
CA LYS A 41 19.53 -0.19 7.20
C LYS A 41 19.60 -0.98 8.51
N VAL A 42 20.48 -1.97 8.57
CA VAL A 42 20.68 -2.78 9.78
C VAL A 42 21.80 -2.18 10.64
N LYS A 43 21.51 -1.93 11.92
CA LYS A 43 22.48 -1.42 12.89
C LYS A 43 22.15 -1.95 14.29
N ASN A 44 23.13 -2.53 14.98
CA ASN A 44 23.00 -3.06 16.35
C ASN A 44 21.82 -4.04 16.51
N GLY A 45 21.56 -4.88 15.50
CA GLY A 45 20.47 -5.85 15.51
C GLY A 45 19.07 -5.29 15.29
N HIS A 46 18.96 -4.00 14.95
CA HIS A 46 17.72 -3.32 14.58
C HIS A 46 17.69 -2.90 13.13
N GLU A 47 16.50 -2.83 12.59
CA GLU A 47 16.24 -2.34 11.24
C GLU A 47 15.71 -0.90 11.29
N PHE A 48 16.24 -0.05 10.42
CA PHE A 48 15.86 1.36 10.29
C PHE A 48 15.43 1.67 8.85
N ALA A 49 14.49 2.59 8.70
CA ALA A 49 14.19 3.17 7.39
C ALA A 49 15.41 3.98 6.91
N HIS A 50 15.91 3.68 5.70
CA HIS A 50 17.16 4.28 5.22
C HIS A 50 16.92 5.66 4.60
N ILE A 51 16.57 6.66 5.45
CA ILE A 51 16.20 8.03 5.03
C ILE A 51 17.24 8.65 4.10
N GLY A 52 18.54 8.50 4.42
CA GLY A 52 19.62 9.02 3.57
C GLY A 52 19.63 8.44 2.17
N HIS A 53 19.31 7.15 2.01
CA HIS A 53 19.17 6.50 0.71
C HIS A 53 17.94 7.02 -0.04
N MET A 54 16.79 7.11 0.62
CA MET A 54 15.56 7.65 0.02
C MET A 54 15.77 9.06 -0.53
N LEU A 55 16.37 9.96 0.27
CA LEU A 55 16.69 11.34 -0.15
C LEU A 55 17.71 11.37 -1.30
N LYS A 56 18.72 10.49 -1.26
CA LYS A 56 19.69 10.37 -2.34
C LYS A 56 19.01 9.93 -3.64
N THR A 57 18.19 8.88 -3.58
CA THR A 57 17.44 8.36 -4.74
C THR A 57 16.53 9.42 -5.36
N ILE A 58 15.81 10.20 -4.52
CA ILE A 58 14.97 11.31 -5.01
C ILE A 58 15.83 12.35 -5.75
N ARG A 59 16.96 12.75 -5.17
CA ARG A 59 17.85 13.73 -5.78
C ARG A 59 18.47 13.23 -7.09
N ASP A 60 18.93 11.98 -7.11
CA ASP A 60 19.57 11.36 -8.27
C ASP A 60 18.56 11.21 -9.43
N GLY A 61 17.32 10.77 -9.12
CA GLY A 61 16.23 10.69 -10.09
C GLY A 61 15.85 12.07 -10.65
N LEU A 62 15.77 13.09 -9.81
CA LEU A 62 15.55 14.46 -10.30
C LEU A 62 16.71 14.95 -11.15
N GLY A 63 17.96 14.63 -10.79
CA GLY A 63 19.13 14.93 -11.63
C GLY A 63 19.02 14.27 -13.01
N TRP A 64 18.68 12.98 -13.04
CA TRP A 64 18.47 12.21 -14.26
C TRP A 64 17.38 12.82 -15.17
N PHE A 65 16.21 13.14 -14.62
CA PHE A 65 15.12 13.73 -15.39
C PHE A 65 15.40 15.17 -15.85
N GLY A 66 16.16 15.94 -15.06
CA GLY A 66 16.47 17.36 -15.31
C GLY A 66 17.28 17.62 -16.57
N GLU A 67 17.92 16.57 -17.14
CA GLU A 67 18.58 16.66 -18.44
C GLU A 67 17.56 16.92 -19.57
N ASN A 68 16.34 16.39 -19.43
CA ASN A 68 15.32 16.37 -20.46
C ASN A 68 14.29 17.49 -20.34
N GLY A 69 14.16 18.17 -19.17
CA GLY A 69 13.11 19.15 -18.97
C GLY A 69 13.34 20.13 -17.82
N ARG A 70 12.31 20.93 -17.52
CA ARG A 70 12.22 21.81 -16.36
C ARG A 70 11.10 21.36 -15.46
N PHE A 71 11.38 21.17 -14.19
CA PHE A 71 10.36 20.73 -13.23
C PHE A 71 9.34 21.82 -12.93
N VAL A 72 8.07 21.41 -12.93
CA VAL A 72 6.92 22.16 -12.42
C VAL A 72 6.79 21.89 -10.92
N SER A 73 6.83 20.62 -10.54
CA SER A 73 6.73 20.21 -9.13
C SER A 73 7.30 18.81 -8.88
N LEU A 74 7.42 18.48 -7.58
CA LEU A 74 7.72 17.15 -7.05
C LEU A 74 6.62 16.74 -6.07
N GLY A 75 6.12 15.51 -6.18
CA GLY A 75 5.26 14.88 -5.18
C GLY A 75 5.94 13.64 -4.59
N ILE A 76 5.65 13.33 -3.31
CA ILE A 76 6.23 12.17 -2.61
C ILE A 76 5.12 11.42 -1.89
N ASP A 77 4.92 10.15 -2.24
CA ASP A 77 4.12 9.20 -1.48
C ASP A 77 4.97 8.05 -0.96
N THR A 78 4.46 7.36 0.05
CA THR A 78 5.19 6.30 0.72
C THR A 78 4.28 5.15 1.15
N TYR A 79 4.87 3.98 1.42
CA TYR A 79 4.15 2.92 2.12
C TYR A 79 3.57 3.41 3.46
N GLY A 80 2.41 2.88 3.84
CA GLY A 80 1.60 3.35 4.96
C GLY A 80 2.15 3.04 6.35
N ASN A 81 3.47 3.22 6.57
CA ASN A 81 4.14 3.01 7.85
C ASN A 81 5.41 3.86 7.96
N GLY A 82 5.92 3.99 9.19
CA GLY A 82 7.14 4.74 9.46
C GLY A 82 6.89 6.21 9.77
N TYR A 83 7.72 6.75 10.66
CA TYR A 83 7.68 8.15 11.09
C TYR A 83 9.04 8.58 11.63
N GLY A 84 9.27 9.88 11.67
CA GLY A 84 10.36 10.50 12.42
C GLY A 84 9.82 11.52 13.42
N ILE A 85 10.62 11.79 14.45
CA ILE A 85 10.32 12.81 15.45
C ILE A 85 11.44 13.84 15.45
N LEU A 86 11.02 15.11 15.35
CA LEU A 86 11.92 16.26 15.39
C LEU A 86 12.01 16.84 16.80
N ASP A 87 13.18 17.37 17.15
CA ASP A 87 13.38 18.17 18.36
C ASP A 87 12.93 19.63 18.17
N ALA A 88 13.08 20.45 19.21
CA ALA A 88 12.73 21.88 19.17
C ALA A 88 13.52 22.69 18.14
N GLY A 89 14.70 22.23 17.73
CA GLY A 89 15.50 22.83 16.67
C GLY A 89 15.13 22.34 15.26
N GLY A 90 14.11 21.47 15.13
CA GLY A 90 13.71 20.88 13.85
C GLY A 90 14.64 19.76 13.36
N LYS A 91 15.51 19.25 14.21
CA LYS A 91 16.43 18.17 13.87
C LYS A 91 15.81 16.81 14.16
N LEU A 92 15.96 15.86 13.23
CA LEU A 92 15.55 14.47 13.46
C LEU A 92 16.34 13.87 14.63
N ILE A 93 15.62 13.39 15.66
CA ILE A 93 16.23 12.91 16.92
C ILE A 93 17.00 11.62 16.71
N GLN A 94 16.40 10.69 15.96
CA GLN A 94 17.03 9.41 15.60
C GLN A 94 16.50 8.92 14.25
N GLU A 95 17.24 8.03 13.60
CA GLU A 95 16.75 7.35 12.40
C GLU A 95 15.44 6.61 12.71
N PRO A 96 14.40 6.73 11.87
CA PRO A 96 13.15 6.00 12.05
C PRO A 96 13.38 4.49 12.03
N TYR A 97 12.85 3.77 12.98
CA TYR A 97 12.84 2.32 12.92
C TYR A 97 12.02 1.83 11.72
N HIS A 98 12.48 0.77 11.08
CA HIS A 98 11.67 0.09 10.10
C HIS A 98 10.43 -0.52 10.76
N TYR A 99 9.27 -0.47 10.11
CA TYR A 99 8.00 -0.90 10.71
C TYR A 99 7.93 -2.39 11.09
N ARG A 100 8.84 -3.22 10.55
CA ARG A 100 8.98 -4.65 10.86
C ARG A 100 10.07 -4.92 11.89
N ASP A 101 10.74 -3.89 12.42
CA ASP A 101 11.78 -4.10 13.41
C ASP A 101 11.22 -4.85 14.62
N ARG A 102 11.97 -5.85 15.06
CA ARG A 102 11.57 -6.74 16.16
C ARG A 102 11.42 -6.07 17.51
N ARG A 103 11.82 -4.76 17.66
CA ARG A 103 11.59 -3.99 18.90
C ARG A 103 10.13 -3.97 19.35
N ILE A 104 9.19 -4.19 18.42
CA ILE A 104 7.76 -4.23 18.71
C ILE A 104 7.23 -5.63 19.06
N ASP A 105 8.10 -6.64 19.14
CA ASP A 105 7.65 -7.96 19.59
C ASP A 105 7.14 -7.89 21.02
N GLY A 106 6.01 -8.55 21.28
CA GLY A 106 5.32 -8.49 22.58
C GLY A 106 4.62 -7.16 22.90
N ILE A 107 4.61 -6.16 21.98
CA ILE A 107 3.96 -4.86 22.25
C ILE A 107 2.46 -4.99 22.47
N MET A 108 1.79 -5.92 21.76
CA MET A 108 0.35 -6.11 21.89
C MET A 108 -0.05 -6.57 23.30
N ASP A 109 0.77 -7.38 23.99
CA ASP A 109 0.54 -7.78 25.38
C ASP A 109 0.54 -6.55 26.33
N GLN A 110 1.33 -5.54 26.03
CA GLN A 110 1.34 -4.29 26.81
C GLN A 110 0.12 -3.42 26.46
N VAL A 111 -0.26 -3.36 25.18
CA VAL A 111 -1.45 -2.64 24.71
C VAL A 111 -2.70 -3.24 25.32
N HIS A 112 -2.80 -4.57 25.40
CA HIS A 112 -3.96 -5.29 25.96
C HIS A 112 -4.16 -5.06 27.46
N ARG A 113 -3.18 -4.47 28.16
CA ARG A 113 -3.40 -3.97 29.53
C ARG A 113 -4.23 -2.69 29.60
N CYS A 114 -4.28 -1.96 28.48
CA CYS A 114 -4.99 -0.68 28.37
C CYS A 114 -6.28 -0.78 27.55
N PHE A 115 -6.26 -1.59 26.47
CA PHE A 115 -7.35 -1.70 25.52
C PHE A 115 -7.52 -3.14 25.05
N THR A 116 -8.75 -3.56 24.79
CA THR A 116 -9.04 -4.72 23.93
C THR A 116 -8.88 -4.32 22.47
N ASP A 117 -8.69 -5.29 21.57
CA ASP A 117 -8.63 -5.04 20.12
C ASP A 117 -9.90 -4.36 19.60
N TRP A 118 -11.06 -4.74 20.15
CA TRP A 118 -12.33 -4.11 19.81
C TRP A 118 -12.39 -2.63 20.23
N GLN A 119 -11.95 -2.30 21.45
CA GLN A 119 -11.91 -0.91 21.90
C GLN A 119 -11.03 -0.03 21.01
N LEU A 120 -9.88 -0.55 20.60
CA LEU A 120 -9.03 0.16 19.64
C LEU A 120 -9.71 0.31 18.28
N TYR A 121 -10.40 -0.74 17.82
CA TYR A 121 -11.13 -0.68 16.56
C TYR A 121 -12.26 0.35 16.60
N GLU A 122 -13.03 0.41 17.68
CA GLU A 122 -14.07 1.42 17.89
C GLU A 122 -13.52 2.84 17.87
N GLN A 123 -12.33 3.05 18.43
CA GLN A 123 -11.70 4.36 18.51
C GLN A 123 -11.11 4.83 17.16
N MET A 124 -10.56 3.93 16.38
CA MET A 124 -9.73 4.27 15.22
C MET A 124 -10.31 3.80 13.87
N GLY A 125 -11.33 2.94 13.90
CA GLY A 125 -11.87 2.32 12.68
C GLY A 125 -10.91 1.35 11.98
N ASN A 126 -9.84 0.94 12.65
CA ASN A 126 -8.75 0.15 12.07
C ASN A 126 -8.43 -1.08 12.93
N TYR A 127 -8.42 -2.28 12.31
CA TYR A 127 -8.06 -3.50 13.03
C TYR A 127 -6.61 -3.42 13.53
N PRO A 128 -6.35 -3.66 14.85
CA PRO A 128 -5.02 -3.47 15.43
C PRO A 128 -3.97 -4.41 14.82
N VAL A 129 -2.91 -3.83 14.27
CA VAL A 129 -1.76 -4.56 13.71
C VAL A 129 -0.47 -3.95 14.27
N LYS A 130 0.33 -4.74 14.97
CA LYS A 130 1.51 -4.29 15.74
C LYS A 130 2.50 -3.42 14.95
N THR A 131 2.54 -3.53 13.63
CA THR A 131 3.49 -2.80 12.77
C THR A 131 3.12 -1.33 12.53
N ARG A 132 1.97 -0.85 13.03
CA ARG A 132 1.53 0.54 12.82
C ARG A 132 2.19 1.51 13.79
N ALA A 133 2.30 2.77 13.37
CA ALA A 133 3.03 3.81 14.09
C ALA A 133 2.55 4.01 15.54
N LEU A 134 1.26 3.86 15.83
CA LEU A 134 0.72 3.92 17.19
C LEU A 134 1.48 3.00 18.15
N PHE A 135 1.73 1.76 17.74
CA PHE A 135 2.37 0.76 18.61
C PHE A 135 3.89 0.98 18.72
N HIS A 136 4.52 1.51 17.66
CA HIS A 136 5.91 1.97 17.73
C HIS A 136 6.08 3.18 18.65
N LEU A 137 5.15 4.15 18.63
CA LEU A 137 5.14 5.28 19.56
C LEU A 137 4.91 4.80 21.00
N TYR A 138 4.01 3.87 21.22
CA TYR A 138 3.82 3.28 22.55
C TYR A 138 5.08 2.55 23.04
N ARG A 139 5.79 1.85 22.15
CA ARG A 139 7.11 1.28 22.47
C ARG A 139 8.10 2.36 22.85
N ASP A 140 8.12 3.49 22.14
CA ASP A 140 8.95 4.65 22.49
C ASP A 140 8.62 5.21 23.90
N VAL A 141 7.34 5.22 24.29
CA VAL A 141 6.89 5.61 25.66
C VAL A 141 7.42 4.64 26.70
N LEU A 142 7.23 3.33 26.50
CA LEU A 142 7.68 2.29 27.44
C LEU A 142 9.20 2.32 27.65
N ASP A 143 9.96 2.57 26.59
CA ASP A 143 11.43 2.64 26.61
C ASP A 143 11.95 4.00 27.10
N ARG A 144 11.08 4.99 27.33
CA ARG A 144 11.47 6.38 27.57
C ARG A 144 12.49 6.88 26.54
N SER A 145 12.23 6.56 25.28
CA SER A 145 13.17 6.82 24.19
C SER A 145 13.46 8.33 24.03
N PRO A 146 14.59 8.72 23.41
CA PRO A 146 14.87 10.10 23.07
C PRO A 146 13.75 10.78 22.27
N ASN A 147 13.02 10.02 21.44
CA ASN A 147 11.85 10.50 20.68
C ASN A 147 10.78 11.08 21.60
N ILE A 148 10.48 10.41 22.73
CA ILE A 148 9.46 10.86 23.67
C ILE A 148 10.01 11.94 24.60
N MET A 149 11.27 11.80 25.04
CA MET A 149 11.85 12.70 26.03
C MET A 149 12.16 14.10 25.47
N ARG A 150 12.51 14.23 24.19
CA ARG A 150 12.95 15.48 23.54
C ARG A 150 12.11 15.85 22.32
N GLY A 151 11.12 15.02 21.96
CA GLY A 151 10.32 15.21 20.77
C GLY A 151 9.38 16.41 20.88
N GLU A 152 9.27 17.16 19.77
CA GLU A 152 8.38 18.30 19.62
C GLU A 152 7.45 18.15 18.41
N ARG A 153 7.82 17.31 17.42
CA ARG A 153 7.01 17.16 16.22
C ARG A 153 7.12 15.76 15.63
N PHE A 154 5.98 15.11 15.48
CA PHE A 154 5.81 13.85 14.78
C PHE A 154 5.57 14.09 13.28
N LEU A 155 6.27 13.37 12.41
CA LEU A 155 6.06 13.39 10.96
C LEU A 155 6.01 11.96 10.41
N PRO A 156 4.91 11.55 9.76
CA PRO A 156 4.87 10.36 8.92
C PRO A 156 5.98 10.36 7.87
N LEU A 157 6.31 9.20 7.32
CA LEU A 157 7.48 9.06 6.45
C LEU A 157 7.45 10.00 5.24
N SER A 158 6.31 10.12 4.51
CA SER A 158 6.19 11.06 3.39
C SER A 158 6.39 12.50 3.85
N SER A 159 5.72 12.90 4.94
CA SER A 159 5.85 14.24 5.50
C SER A 159 7.25 14.54 6.05
N LEU A 160 7.96 13.53 6.56
CA LEU A 160 9.35 13.67 6.98
C LEU A 160 10.28 13.92 5.78
N LEU A 161 10.11 13.19 4.69
CA LEU A 161 10.88 13.39 3.46
C LEU A 161 10.63 14.76 2.87
N GLU A 162 9.35 15.18 2.78
CA GLU A 162 8.98 16.53 2.35
C GLU A 162 9.61 17.61 3.24
N TYR A 163 9.58 17.42 4.57
CA TYR A 163 10.23 18.34 5.52
C TYR A 163 11.75 18.44 5.28
N LEU A 164 12.43 17.32 5.13
CA LEU A 164 13.89 17.30 4.92
C LEU A 164 14.31 17.94 3.58
N ILE A 165 13.39 18.01 2.62
CA ILE A 165 13.59 18.64 1.31
C ILE A 165 13.26 20.14 1.35
N THR A 166 12.19 20.54 2.06
CA THR A 166 11.62 21.91 2.01
C THR A 166 11.84 22.74 3.26
N GLY A 167 12.08 22.10 4.41
CA GLY A 167 12.07 22.74 5.72
C GLY A 167 10.66 23.04 6.27
N GLN A 168 9.58 22.64 5.56
CA GLN A 168 8.19 22.90 5.97
C GLN A 168 7.56 21.65 6.57
N ALA A 169 7.15 21.73 7.83
CA ALA A 169 6.57 20.60 8.55
C ALA A 169 5.04 20.69 8.61
N SER A 170 4.36 19.74 7.99
CA SER A 170 2.94 19.49 8.16
C SER A 170 2.66 18.00 7.95
N VAL A 171 1.53 17.51 8.45
CA VAL A 171 1.14 16.10 8.33
C VAL A 171 -0.05 16.01 7.37
N GLU A 172 0.12 15.24 6.30
CA GLU A 172 -0.93 15.00 5.35
C GLU A 172 -1.87 13.90 5.87
N ARG A 173 -3.17 14.07 5.64
CA ARG A 173 -4.23 13.30 6.28
C ARG A 173 -4.32 11.86 5.81
N THR A 174 -4.09 11.57 4.52
CA THR A 174 -4.24 10.21 4.00
C THR A 174 -3.20 9.27 4.62
N ILE A 175 -1.94 9.74 4.72
CA ILE A 175 -0.90 8.95 5.39
C ILE A 175 -1.15 8.85 6.90
N ALA A 176 -1.63 9.89 7.56
CA ALA A 176 -1.92 9.85 9.00
C ALA A 176 -3.01 8.82 9.32
N SER A 177 -4.01 8.67 8.46
CA SER A 177 -5.15 7.76 8.68
C SER A 177 -4.73 6.28 8.77
N VAL A 178 -3.70 5.88 8.02
CA VAL A 178 -3.24 4.48 8.00
C VAL A 178 -2.24 4.15 9.11
N LEU A 179 -1.79 5.15 9.87
CA LEU A 179 -0.85 4.97 10.97
C LEU A 179 -1.52 4.64 12.31
N TYR A 180 -2.85 4.58 12.35
CA TYR A 180 -3.67 4.34 13.53
C TYR A 180 -3.54 5.44 14.58
N LEU A 181 -3.49 6.69 14.14
CA LEU A 181 -3.31 7.85 15.00
C LEU A 181 -4.50 8.80 14.99
N LEU A 182 -5.42 8.62 14.05
CA LEU A 182 -6.62 9.43 13.93
C LEU A 182 -7.84 8.76 14.58
N GLU A 183 -8.84 9.55 14.90
CA GLU A 183 -10.17 9.06 15.21
C GLU A 183 -10.75 8.31 13.99
N GLN A 184 -11.82 7.54 14.20
CA GLN A 184 -12.38 6.67 13.16
C GLN A 184 -12.79 7.42 11.87
N ASP A 185 -13.21 8.69 11.99
CA ASP A 185 -13.60 9.52 10.85
C ASP A 185 -12.38 10.16 10.14
N GLY A 186 -11.17 9.96 10.67
CA GLY A 186 -9.93 10.49 10.11
C GLY A 186 -9.81 12.01 10.14
N GLN A 187 -10.64 12.72 10.93
CA GLN A 187 -10.65 14.18 10.98
C GLN A 187 -9.64 14.74 11.96
N GLN A 188 -9.44 14.08 13.09
CA GLN A 188 -8.62 14.56 14.19
C GLN A 188 -7.70 13.47 14.73
N TRP A 189 -6.64 13.89 15.42
CA TRP A 189 -5.79 13.00 16.20
C TRP A 189 -6.59 12.37 17.34
N ASN A 190 -6.36 11.09 17.60
CA ASN A 190 -7.03 10.37 18.68
C ASN A 190 -6.33 10.62 20.03
N TYR A 191 -6.55 11.79 20.59
CA TYR A 191 -5.95 12.18 21.88
C TYR A 191 -6.42 11.31 23.05
N GLU A 192 -7.57 10.67 22.98
CA GLU A 192 -8.03 9.76 24.03
C GLU A 192 -7.10 8.53 24.12
N VAL A 193 -6.82 7.90 22.96
CA VAL A 193 -5.87 6.79 22.87
C VAL A 193 -4.46 7.24 23.29
N PHE A 194 -4.02 8.43 22.87
CA PHE A 194 -2.70 8.94 23.21
C PHE A 194 -2.54 9.12 24.72
N ARG A 195 -3.47 9.76 25.41
CA ARG A 195 -3.45 9.94 26.87
C ARG A 195 -3.37 8.60 27.59
N LYS A 196 -4.18 7.63 27.17
CA LYS A 196 -4.22 6.32 27.83
C LYS A 196 -2.94 5.51 27.63
N LEU A 197 -2.24 5.70 26.51
CA LEU A 197 -0.92 5.09 26.22
C LEU A 197 0.26 5.96 26.68
N GLY A 198 0.03 7.17 27.24
CA GLY A 198 1.08 8.07 27.66
C GLY A 198 1.87 8.71 26.51
N ILE A 199 1.29 8.75 25.30
CA ILE A 199 1.90 9.40 24.14
C ILE A 199 1.68 10.92 24.24
N PRO A 200 2.76 11.77 24.20
CA PRO A 200 2.63 13.20 24.38
C PRO A 200 1.86 13.87 23.25
N GLU A 201 0.75 14.55 23.58
CA GLU A 201 -0.10 15.25 22.61
C GLU A 201 0.64 16.37 21.85
N LYS A 202 1.64 17.00 22.46
CA LYS A 202 2.45 18.07 21.85
C LYS A 202 3.19 17.66 20.58
N LEU A 203 3.36 16.37 20.35
CA LEU A 203 4.01 15.84 19.14
C LEU A 203 3.18 16.09 17.88
N PHE A 204 1.86 16.25 18.02
CA PHE A 204 0.91 16.22 16.92
C PHE A 204 0.45 17.63 16.56
N GLY A 205 0.90 18.08 15.39
CA GLY A 205 0.52 19.37 14.81
C GLY A 205 -0.76 19.27 13.96
N PRO A 206 -1.11 20.37 13.27
CA PRO A 206 -2.29 20.40 12.40
C PRO A 206 -2.16 19.41 11.22
N LEU A 207 -3.28 18.83 10.83
CA LEU A 207 -3.40 18.00 9.64
C LEU A 207 -3.66 18.88 8.40
N SER A 208 -3.15 18.46 7.25
CA SER A 208 -3.39 19.11 5.96
C SER A 208 -4.03 18.14 4.97
N GLU A 209 -4.80 18.67 4.03
CA GLU A 209 -5.33 17.89 2.92
C GLU A 209 -4.28 17.76 1.79
N PRO A 210 -4.34 16.70 0.95
CA PRO A 210 -3.51 16.60 -0.24
C PRO A 210 -3.85 17.70 -1.26
N GLY A 211 -2.91 18.01 -2.17
CA GLY A 211 -3.07 19.04 -3.20
C GLY A 211 -2.53 20.42 -2.81
N MET A 212 -1.86 20.53 -1.66
CA MET A 212 -1.26 21.78 -1.21
C MET A 212 0.25 21.84 -1.54
N ILE A 213 0.74 23.02 -1.94
CA ILE A 213 2.19 23.25 -2.06
C ILE A 213 2.77 23.42 -0.66
N LYS A 214 3.68 22.52 -0.27
CA LYS A 214 4.36 22.54 1.03
C LYS A 214 5.56 23.47 1.10
N GLY A 215 6.03 23.96 0.00
CA GLY A 215 7.26 24.75 -0.09
C GLY A 215 8.04 24.39 -1.34
N SER A 216 9.33 24.69 -1.33
CA SER A 216 10.20 24.43 -2.48
C SER A 216 11.46 23.70 -2.06
N ILE A 217 12.06 22.98 -2.98
CA ILE A 217 13.36 22.30 -2.78
C ILE A 217 14.41 23.31 -2.34
N THR A 218 15.01 23.08 -1.18
CA THR A 218 16.04 23.94 -0.59
C THR A 218 17.40 23.78 -1.29
N ARG A 219 18.25 24.81 -1.20
CA ARG A 219 19.63 24.75 -1.73
C ARG A 219 20.43 23.61 -1.08
N SER A 220 20.22 23.37 0.22
CA SER A 220 20.90 22.30 0.96
C SER A 220 20.56 20.92 0.43
N PHE A 221 19.30 20.65 0.11
CA PHE A 221 18.92 19.40 -0.50
C PHE A 221 19.39 19.28 -1.94
N ALA A 222 19.25 20.33 -2.74
CA ALA A 222 19.61 20.32 -4.17
C ALA A 222 21.09 20.02 -4.41
N ALA A 223 21.98 20.38 -3.51
CA ALA A 223 23.44 20.13 -3.57
C ALA A 223 24.07 20.39 -4.98
N GLY A 224 23.60 21.43 -5.67
CA GLY A 224 24.09 21.79 -7.02
C GLY A 224 23.39 21.10 -8.21
N ALA A 225 22.41 20.25 -7.99
CA ALA A 225 21.72 19.50 -9.05
C ALA A 225 20.73 20.35 -9.91
N GLY A 226 20.74 21.68 -9.79
CA GLY A 226 19.89 22.56 -10.63
C GLY A 226 18.39 22.50 -10.31
N ILE A 227 17.97 21.87 -9.23
CA ILE A 227 16.57 21.63 -8.83
C ILE A 227 16.09 22.55 -7.70
N THR A 228 16.90 23.51 -7.29
CA THR A 228 16.54 24.47 -6.22
C THR A 228 15.32 25.28 -6.63
N GLY A 229 14.40 25.45 -5.69
CA GLY A 229 13.19 26.25 -5.89
C GLY A 229 12.04 25.50 -6.57
N VAL A 230 12.22 24.24 -6.96
CA VAL A 230 11.11 23.40 -7.49
C VAL A 230 10.06 23.23 -6.39
N PRO A 231 8.77 23.52 -6.64
CA PRO A 231 7.69 23.32 -5.69
C PRO A 231 7.56 21.84 -5.28
N VAL A 232 7.30 21.59 -4.00
CA VAL A 232 6.97 20.27 -3.47
C VAL A 232 5.50 20.27 -3.10
N VAL A 233 4.74 19.36 -3.71
CA VAL A 233 3.31 19.18 -3.51
C VAL A 233 3.06 18.07 -2.52
N SER A 234 2.24 18.34 -1.52
CA SER A 234 1.66 17.32 -0.65
C SER A 234 0.62 16.54 -1.44
N VAL A 235 0.99 15.39 -1.96
CA VAL A 235 0.07 14.48 -2.66
C VAL A 235 -0.65 13.58 -1.65
N ALA A 236 -1.45 12.60 -2.09
CA ALA A 236 -1.88 11.54 -1.18
C ALA A 236 -0.64 10.79 -0.68
N GLY A 237 -0.20 11.07 0.53
CA GLY A 237 1.07 10.60 1.09
C GLY A 237 1.13 9.09 1.32
N HIS A 238 -0.02 8.40 1.29
CA HIS A 238 -0.13 6.94 1.29
C HIS A 238 -0.22 6.41 -0.15
N ASP A 239 0.75 5.58 -0.56
CA ASP A 239 0.89 5.02 -1.92
C ASP A 239 -0.39 4.39 -2.48
N THR A 240 -1.14 3.71 -1.61
CA THR A 240 -2.43 3.11 -1.98
C THR A 240 -3.48 4.17 -2.31
N GLU A 241 -3.62 5.24 -1.53
CA GLU A 241 -4.57 6.30 -1.84
C GLU A 241 -4.15 7.09 -3.09
N SER A 242 -2.84 7.27 -3.31
CA SER A 242 -2.34 7.72 -4.60
C SER A 242 -2.75 6.77 -5.73
N ALA A 243 -2.58 5.46 -5.57
CA ALA A 243 -2.98 4.49 -6.60
C ALA A 243 -4.48 4.51 -6.91
N LEU A 244 -5.32 4.72 -5.88
CA LEU A 244 -6.78 4.80 -6.05
C LEU A 244 -7.23 6.07 -6.76
N LEU A 245 -6.45 7.14 -6.74
CA LEU A 245 -6.72 8.34 -7.53
C LEU A 245 -6.52 8.09 -9.03
N ALA A 246 -5.63 7.18 -9.39
CA ALA A 246 -5.40 6.74 -10.78
C ALA A 246 -6.24 5.51 -11.18
N ALA A 247 -7.11 5.02 -10.31
CA ALA A 247 -7.96 3.88 -10.57
C ALA A 247 -9.15 4.27 -11.48
N PRO A 248 -9.33 3.63 -12.64
CA PRO A 248 -10.33 4.06 -13.62
C PRO A 248 -11.76 3.87 -13.09
N GLY A 249 -12.53 4.97 -13.05
CA GLY A 249 -13.94 4.98 -12.71
C GLY A 249 -14.30 4.40 -11.34
N LEU A 250 -13.41 4.51 -10.35
CA LEU A 250 -13.63 3.93 -9.03
C LEU A 250 -14.68 4.71 -8.24
N ASP A 251 -15.84 4.11 -8.08
CA ASP A 251 -16.96 4.61 -7.29
C ASP A 251 -17.42 3.61 -6.20
N LYS A 252 -18.53 3.91 -5.51
CA LYS A 252 -19.07 3.07 -4.45
C LYS A 252 -19.67 1.74 -4.94
N THR A 253 -19.93 1.57 -6.23
CA THR A 253 -20.49 0.35 -6.83
C THR A 253 -19.41 -0.63 -7.28
N LYS A 254 -18.14 -0.26 -7.09
CA LYS A 254 -16.98 -1.04 -7.50
C LYS A 254 -16.11 -1.41 -6.32
N VAL A 255 -15.50 -2.58 -6.41
CA VAL A 255 -14.39 -2.95 -5.53
C VAL A 255 -13.07 -2.66 -6.22
N PHE A 256 -12.02 -2.49 -5.44
CA PHE A 256 -10.67 -2.33 -5.97
C PHE A 256 -9.71 -3.36 -5.41
N VAL A 257 -8.65 -3.64 -6.16
CA VAL A 257 -7.47 -4.35 -5.66
C VAL A 257 -6.19 -3.69 -6.17
N SER A 258 -5.32 -3.31 -5.25
CA SER A 258 -3.95 -2.90 -5.53
C SER A 258 -3.05 -4.12 -5.47
N LEU A 259 -2.47 -4.51 -6.60
CA LEU A 259 -1.71 -5.74 -6.80
C LEU A 259 -0.21 -5.47 -6.71
N GLY A 260 0.33 -5.54 -5.51
CA GLY A 260 1.74 -5.35 -5.19
C GLY A 260 2.36 -6.52 -4.42
N THR A 261 3.42 -6.27 -3.67
CA THR A 261 4.02 -7.22 -2.71
C THR A 261 3.00 -7.68 -1.68
N SER A 262 2.19 -6.76 -1.13
CA SER A 262 0.93 -7.03 -0.46
C SER A 262 -0.23 -6.64 -1.38
N PHE A 263 -1.35 -7.35 -1.31
CA PHE A 263 -2.57 -6.93 -1.96
C PHE A 263 -3.41 -6.12 -0.98
N ILE A 264 -3.97 -5.01 -1.46
CA ILE A 264 -4.92 -4.19 -0.70
C ILE A 264 -6.23 -4.21 -1.46
N PHE A 265 -7.25 -4.81 -0.85
CA PHE A 265 -8.59 -4.99 -1.40
C PHE A 265 -9.61 -4.18 -0.62
N GLY A 266 -10.58 -3.59 -1.29
CA GLY A 266 -11.65 -2.85 -0.63
C GLY A 266 -12.63 -2.18 -1.58
N ALA A 267 -13.42 -1.25 -1.03
CA ALA A 267 -14.34 -0.41 -1.78
C ALA A 267 -14.37 1.02 -1.20
N ARG A 268 -14.78 1.99 -2.03
CA ARG A 268 -15.14 3.32 -1.55
C ARG A 268 -16.44 3.25 -0.74
N VAL A 269 -16.47 3.92 0.39
CA VAL A 269 -17.64 4.02 1.27
C VAL A 269 -17.95 5.47 1.59
N ALA A 270 -19.22 5.76 1.90
CA ALA A 270 -19.66 7.12 2.18
C ALA A 270 -19.15 7.64 3.54
N ALA A 271 -18.98 6.72 4.49
CA ALA A 271 -18.47 7.00 5.84
C ALA A 271 -17.70 5.78 6.35
N PRO A 272 -16.88 5.94 7.38
CA PRO A 272 -16.21 4.81 8.03
C PRO A 272 -17.19 3.73 8.49
N VAL A 273 -16.84 2.47 8.25
CA VAL A 273 -17.65 1.32 8.68
C VAL A 273 -16.97 0.66 9.86
N VAL A 274 -17.56 0.83 11.04
CA VAL A 274 -17.06 0.30 12.31
C VAL A 274 -18.15 -0.53 12.98
N ASN A 275 -18.13 -1.83 12.75
CA ASN A 275 -19.05 -2.79 13.34
C ASN A 275 -18.36 -4.13 13.62
N ARG A 276 -19.06 -5.06 14.27
CA ARG A 276 -18.50 -6.35 14.66
C ARG A 276 -18.06 -7.20 13.45
N GLU A 277 -18.76 -7.11 12.34
CA GLU A 277 -18.43 -7.87 11.13
C GLU A 277 -17.16 -7.34 10.48
N SER A 278 -17.04 -6.01 10.31
CA SER A 278 -15.83 -5.38 9.77
C SER A 278 -14.61 -5.60 10.67
N PHE A 279 -14.80 -5.60 11.99
CA PHE A 279 -13.75 -5.97 12.95
C PHE A 279 -13.33 -7.44 12.79
N HIS A 280 -14.28 -8.36 12.78
CA HIS A 280 -14.01 -9.79 12.67
C HIS A 280 -13.24 -10.10 11.36
N ASP A 281 -13.63 -9.44 10.28
CA ASP A 281 -12.99 -9.60 8.98
C ASP A 281 -11.72 -8.77 8.80
N ARG A 282 -11.28 -8.08 9.85
CA ARG A 282 -10.06 -7.27 9.92
C ARG A 282 -10.00 -6.17 8.86
N PHE A 283 -11.14 -5.58 8.53
CA PHE A 283 -11.16 -4.39 7.69
C PHE A 283 -10.63 -3.16 8.44
N LYS A 284 -10.14 -2.20 7.67
CA LYS A 284 -9.69 -0.89 8.13
C LYS A 284 -10.31 0.20 7.28
N ASN A 285 -10.53 1.35 7.87
CA ASN A 285 -10.96 2.54 7.18
C ASN A 285 -9.75 3.41 6.87
N MET A 286 -9.60 3.84 5.62
CA MET A 286 -8.58 4.79 5.20
C MET A 286 -9.25 6.06 4.73
N ARG A 287 -8.68 7.21 5.09
CA ARG A 287 -9.10 8.50 4.58
C ARG A 287 -8.45 8.72 3.22
N GLY A 288 -9.26 8.99 2.22
CA GLY A 288 -8.82 9.26 0.85
C GLY A 288 -8.88 10.74 0.49
N VAL A 289 -8.45 11.03 -0.73
CA VAL A 289 -8.48 12.37 -1.34
C VAL A 289 -9.93 12.85 -1.47
N GLY A 290 -10.16 14.16 -1.33
CA GLY A 290 -11.48 14.76 -1.47
C GLY A 290 -12.47 14.36 -0.38
N GLY A 291 -11.98 13.89 0.76
CA GLY A 291 -12.84 13.49 1.86
C GLY A 291 -13.49 12.13 1.72
N THR A 292 -13.06 11.32 0.77
CA THR A 292 -13.53 9.94 0.58
C THR A 292 -13.03 9.00 1.67
N TYR A 293 -13.65 7.83 1.76
CA TYR A 293 -13.19 6.74 2.63
C TYR A 293 -13.06 5.45 1.82
N SER A 294 -12.10 4.62 2.21
CA SER A 294 -11.96 3.26 1.70
C SER A 294 -12.07 2.28 2.85
N LEU A 295 -13.03 1.35 2.77
CA LEU A 295 -13.06 0.19 3.64
C LEU A 295 -12.25 -0.93 2.99
N CYS A 296 -11.10 -1.27 3.57
CA CYS A 296 -10.17 -2.17 2.91
C CYS A 296 -9.43 -3.10 3.89
N LYS A 297 -8.75 -4.09 3.37
CA LYS A 297 -7.86 -4.99 4.11
C LYS A 297 -6.64 -5.38 3.30
N ASP A 298 -5.56 -5.70 4.02
CA ASP A 298 -4.31 -6.18 3.44
C ASP A 298 -4.21 -7.71 3.58
N PHE A 299 -3.63 -8.35 2.58
CA PHE A 299 -3.24 -9.76 2.66
C PHE A 299 -1.96 -10.02 1.83
N PRO A 300 -1.26 -11.14 2.08
CA PRO A 300 -0.08 -11.47 1.31
C PRO A 300 -0.39 -11.52 -0.17
N GLY A 301 0.34 -10.74 -0.96
CA GLY A 301 0.22 -10.69 -2.41
C GLY A 301 1.40 -11.39 -3.07
N PHE A 302 2.04 -10.72 -4.03
CA PHE A 302 3.17 -11.29 -4.77
C PHE A 302 4.41 -11.54 -3.90
N TRP A 303 4.41 -11.11 -2.64
CA TRP A 303 5.46 -11.49 -1.68
C TRP A 303 5.65 -13.03 -1.61
N ILE A 304 4.54 -13.81 -1.62
CA ILE A 304 4.61 -15.27 -1.62
C ILE A 304 5.31 -15.77 -2.88
N LEU A 305 4.91 -15.26 -4.04
CA LEU A 305 5.51 -15.63 -5.31
C LEU A 305 6.98 -15.22 -5.42
N GLU A 306 7.33 -14.01 -4.95
CA GLU A 306 8.72 -13.54 -4.93
C GLU A 306 9.62 -14.47 -4.09
N ARG A 307 9.14 -14.92 -2.94
CA ARG A 307 9.86 -15.90 -2.11
C ARG A 307 10.01 -17.26 -2.80
N CYS A 308 8.97 -17.70 -3.53
CA CYS A 308 9.09 -18.89 -4.36
C CYS A 308 10.13 -18.69 -5.47
N MET A 309 10.12 -17.55 -6.15
CA MET A 309 11.07 -17.24 -7.20
C MET A 309 12.51 -17.17 -6.69
N GLU A 310 12.76 -16.66 -5.48
CA GLU A 310 14.10 -16.66 -4.86
C GLU A 310 14.64 -18.08 -4.72
N GLN A 311 13.78 -19.05 -4.34
CA GLN A 311 14.18 -20.46 -4.26
C GLN A 311 14.42 -21.07 -5.65
N TRP A 312 13.52 -20.82 -6.60
CA TRP A 312 13.64 -21.37 -7.95
C TRP A 312 14.85 -20.80 -8.70
N ARG A 313 15.23 -19.55 -8.46
CA ARG A 313 16.42 -18.92 -9.04
C ARG A 313 17.73 -19.60 -8.61
N ARG A 314 17.76 -20.37 -7.54
CA ARG A 314 18.92 -21.21 -7.18
C ARG A 314 19.18 -22.30 -8.23
N GLN A 315 18.12 -22.76 -8.91
CA GLN A 315 18.18 -23.79 -9.95
C GLN A 315 18.08 -23.20 -11.36
N VAL A 316 17.31 -22.13 -11.51
CA VAL A 316 17.07 -21.39 -12.78
C VAL A 316 17.43 -19.91 -12.58
N PRO A 317 18.71 -19.52 -12.63
CA PRO A 317 19.19 -18.19 -12.22
C PRO A 317 18.57 -17.00 -12.97
N ARG A 318 18.10 -17.20 -14.20
CA ARG A 318 17.49 -16.15 -15.05
C ARG A 318 15.95 -16.15 -15.02
N LEU A 319 15.34 -16.90 -14.12
CA LEU A 319 13.89 -16.98 -14.02
C LEU A 319 13.29 -15.60 -13.76
N ASP A 320 12.39 -15.20 -14.66
CA ASP A 320 11.65 -13.94 -14.52
C ASP A 320 10.12 -14.18 -14.31
N TYR A 321 9.35 -13.10 -14.15
CA TYR A 321 7.91 -13.18 -13.97
C TYR A 321 7.16 -13.70 -15.20
N GLY A 322 7.68 -13.41 -16.40
CA GLY A 322 7.12 -13.89 -17.67
C GLY A 322 7.22 -15.41 -17.79
N ASP A 323 8.37 -15.98 -17.40
CA ASP A 323 8.59 -17.42 -17.36
C ASP A 323 7.62 -18.12 -16.40
N VAL A 324 7.42 -17.54 -15.21
CA VAL A 324 6.50 -18.05 -14.19
C VAL A 324 5.05 -18.02 -14.69
N CYS A 325 4.62 -16.92 -15.30
CA CYS A 325 3.28 -16.82 -15.89
C CYS A 325 3.09 -17.85 -17.01
N THR A 326 4.08 -17.98 -17.89
CA THR A 326 4.05 -18.96 -19.01
C THR A 326 3.99 -20.40 -18.48
N ALA A 327 4.71 -20.71 -17.39
CA ALA A 327 4.64 -22.02 -16.77
C ALA A 327 3.25 -22.29 -16.15
N ALA A 328 2.67 -21.31 -15.47
CA ALA A 328 1.32 -21.42 -14.90
C ALA A 328 0.22 -21.57 -15.96
N GLU A 329 0.34 -20.90 -17.11
CA GLU A 329 -0.62 -21.00 -18.23
C GLU A 329 -0.70 -22.41 -18.84
N LYS A 330 0.40 -23.18 -18.82
CA LYS A 330 0.47 -24.53 -19.33
C LYS A 330 -0.26 -25.56 -18.45
N VAL A 331 -0.51 -25.22 -17.19
CA VAL A 331 -1.23 -26.09 -16.24
C VAL A 331 -2.73 -25.96 -16.46
N LYS A 332 -3.37 -27.00 -16.99
CA LYS A 332 -4.79 -26.97 -17.40
C LYS A 332 -5.78 -27.37 -16.32
N ASP A 333 -5.36 -28.19 -15.36
CA ASP A 333 -6.25 -28.76 -14.32
C ASP A 333 -5.48 -28.86 -12.99
N ASN A 334 -5.47 -27.75 -12.26
CA ASN A 334 -4.78 -27.72 -10.97
C ASN A 334 -5.72 -28.14 -9.82
N ARG A 335 -6.83 -27.42 -9.62
CA ARG A 335 -7.80 -27.63 -8.52
C ARG A 335 -7.18 -27.76 -7.15
N THR A 336 -6.10 -27.02 -6.91
CA THR A 336 -5.36 -27.02 -5.66
C THR A 336 -5.21 -25.60 -5.17
N PHE A 337 -5.57 -25.35 -3.91
CA PHE A 337 -5.69 -24.02 -3.34
C PHE A 337 -5.04 -23.95 -1.98
N ILE A 338 -4.48 -22.80 -1.66
CA ILE A 338 -4.02 -22.49 -0.30
C ILE A 338 -4.85 -21.36 0.29
N ASP A 339 -5.07 -21.39 1.59
CA ASP A 339 -5.56 -20.22 2.32
C ASP A 339 -4.39 -19.23 2.49
N ILE A 340 -4.33 -18.23 1.61
CA ILE A 340 -3.28 -17.20 1.65
C ILE A 340 -3.29 -16.37 2.93
N SER A 341 -4.32 -16.48 3.76
CA SER A 341 -4.40 -15.86 5.08
C SER A 341 -3.75 -16.68 6.19
N ASP A 342 -3.40 -17.95 5.95
CA ASP A 342 -2.71 -18.82 6.90
C ASP A 342 -1.36 -18.21 7.31
N ASP A 343 -1.07 -18.24 8.62
CA ASP A 343 0.11 -17.59 9.18
C ASP A 343 1.43 -18.13 8.62
N ARG A 344 1.48 -19.40 8.16
CA ARG A 344 2.67 -20.01 7.54
C ARG A 344 3.10 -19.28 6.24
N PHE A 345 2.17 -18.61 5.55
CA PHE A 345 2.46 -17.81 4.36
C PHE A 345 2.77 -16.33 4.66
N ARG A 346 2.79 -15.96 5.95
CA ARG A 346 3.13 -14.59 6.41
C ARG A 346 4.51 -14.50 7.03
N VAL A 347 5.04 -15.62 7.47
CA VAL A 347 6.37 -15.70 8.08
C VAL A 347 7.37 -16.11 7.00
N SER A 348 8.53 -15.49 6.97
CA SER A 348 9.61 -15.88 6.06
C SER A 348 10.15 -17.26 6.47
N GLY A 349 9.54 -18.32 5.94
CA GLY A 349 10.10 -19.65 5.94
C GLY A 349 11.18 -19.77 4.87
N ASP A 350 12.15 -20.65 5.07
CA ASP A 350 13.28 -20.79 4.15
C ASP A 350 12.92 -21.42 2.79
N ASN A 351 11.73 -22.04 2.65
CA ASN A 351 11.32 -22.73 1.43
C ASN A 351 9.79 -22.69 1.21
N LEU A 352 9.27 -21.56 0.73
CA LEU A 352 7.82 -21.42 0.50
C LEU A 352 7.24 -22.39 -0.55
N PRO A 353 7.90 -22.76 -1.65
CA PRO A 353 7.39 -23.81 -2.54
C PRO A 353 7.08 -25.11 -1.80
N GLU A 354 7.98 -25.54 -0.90
CA GLU A 354 7.76 -26.74 -0.10
C GLU A 354 6.64 -26.54 0.92
N THR A 355 6.57 -25.38 1.58
CA THR A 355 5.48 -25.06 2.50
C THR A 355 4.10 -25.13 1.81
N ILE A 356 4.00 -24.67 0.56
CA ILE A 356 2.79 -24.77 -0.25
C ILE A 356 2.48 -26.25 -0.55
N ARG A 357 3.48 -27.01 -0.94
CA ARG A 357 3.34 -28.44 -1.21
C ARG A 357 2.84 -29.22 0.03
N GLU A 358 3.44 -28.97 1.17
CA GLU A 358 3.05 -29.56 2.46
C GLU A 358 1.61 -29.19 2.84
N TYR A 359 1.22 -27.90 2.69
CA TYR A 359 -0.14 -27.45 2.91
C TYR A 359 -1.14 -28.24 2.07
N CYS A 360 -0.85 -28.44 0.78
CA CYS A 360 -1.72 -29.19 -0.11
C CYS A 360 -1.88 -30.65 0.36
N LEU A 361 -0.79 -31.30 0.77
CA LEU A 361 -0.81 -32.69 1.28
C LEU A 361 -1.59 -32.78 2.60
N GLU A 362 -1.32 -31.91 3.56
CA GLU A 362 -2.00 -31.87 4.87
C GLU A 362 -3.52 -31.66 4.71
N THR A 363 -3.92 -30.88 3.72
CA THR A 363 -5.32 -30.61 3.44
C THR A 363 -5.96 -31.64 2.50
N GLY A 364 -5.24 -32.73 2.17
CA GLY A 364 -5.74 -33.82 1.32
C GLY A 364 -6.02 -33.38 -0.11
N GLN A 365 -5.30 -32.38 -0.60
CA GLN A 365 -5.37 -31.89 -1.97
C GLN A 365 -4.27 -32.55 -2.82
N LYS A 366 -4.39 -32.44 -4.16
CA LYS A 366 -3.32 -32.86 -5.07
C LYS A 366 -2.02 -32.09 -4.75
N CYS A 367 -0.90 -32.78 -4.75
CA CYS A 367 0.41 -32.17 -4.58
C CYS A 367 0.74 -31.25 -5.75
N VAL A 368 1.28 -30.07 -5.46
CA VAL A 368 1.82 -29.16 -6.47
C VAL A 368 3.31 -29.43 -6.66
N GLU A 369 3.78 -29.47 -7.90
CA GLU A 369 5.16 -29.74 -8.24
C GLU A 369 5.72 -28.73 -9.23
N GLY A 370 6.93 -28.24 -8.93
CA GLY A 370 7.64 -27.29 -9.80
C GLY A 370 6.98 -25.91 -9.92
N ILE A 371 7.52 -25.13 -10.85
CA ILE A 371 7.15 -23.70 -11.02
C ILE A 371 5.71 -23.55 -11.48
N GLY A 372 5.30 -24.35 -12.47
CA GLY A 372 3.98 -24.20 -13.09
C GLY A 372 2.81 -24.48 -12.14
N ASP A 373 2.80 -25.68 -11.50
CA ASP A 373 1.72 -26.06 -10.58
C ASP A 373 1.65 -25.12 -9.37
N THR A 374 2.79 -24.79 -8.77
CA THR A 374 2.84 -23.91 -7.61
C THR A 374 2.34 -22.50 -7.96
N SER A 375 2.77 -21.94 -9.08
CA SER A 375 2.34 -20.60 -9.51
C SER A 375 0.86 -20.57 -9.89
N ARG A 376 0.38 -21.64 -10.54
CA ARG A 376 -1.04 -21.80 -10.87
C ARG A 376 -1.89 -21.86 -9.60
N CYS A 377 -1.49 -22.67 -8.63
CA CYS A 377 -2.14 -22.77 -7.32
C CYS A 377 -2.23 -21.40 -6.65
N LEU A 378 -1.13 -20.62 -6.64
CA LEU A 378 -1.12 -19.28 -6.07
C LEU A 378 -2.11 -18.33 -6.77
N PHE A 379 -2.12 -18.29 -8.10
CA PHE A 379 -3.00 -17.38 -8.84
C PHE A 379 -4.48 -17.73 -8.63
N GLU A 380 -4.82 -19.02 -8.65
CA GLU A 380 -6.17 -19.49 -8.35
C GLU A 380 -6.58 -19.21 -6.90
N SER A 381 -5.63 -19.36 -5.95
CA SER A 381 -5.86 -19.03 -4.54
C SER A 381 -6.12 -17.53 -4.33
N TYR A 382 -5.37 -16.65 -5.01
CA TYR A 382 -5.63 -15.21 -4.97
C TYR A 382 -7.03 -14.88 -5.51
N ALA A 383 -7.43 -15.50 -6.62
CA ALA A 383 -8.73 -15.25 -7.23
C ALA A 383 -9.89 -15.69 -6.31
N LEU A 384 -9.79 -16.89 -5.72
CA LEU A 384 -10.80 -17.38 -4.77
C LEU A 384 -10.85 -16.55 -3.48
N TYR A 385 -9.68 -16.18 -2.94
CA TYR A 385 -9.65 -15.35 -1.75
C TYR A 385 -10.29 -13.98 -2.00
N LEU A 386 -10.09 -13.43 -3.20
CA LEU A 386 -10.71 -12.16 -3.58
C LEU A 386 -12.23 -12.31 -3.72
N LYS A 387 -12.72 -13.38 -4.40
CA LYS A 387 -14.15 -13.70 -4.48
C LYS A 387 -14.80 -13.80 -3.09
N TRP A 388 -14.15 -14.52 -2.18
CA TRP A 388 -14.63 -14.66 -0.81
C TRP A 388 -14.70 -13.30 -0.10
N ASN A 389 -13.69 -12.44 -0.26
CA ASN A 389 -13.67 -11.10 0.33
C ASN A 389 -14.72 -10.17 -0.28
N ILE A 390 -15.01 -10.27 -1.59
CA ILE A 390 -16.11 -9.50 -2.22
C ILE A 390 -17.45 -9.87 -1.57
N ARG A 391 -17.74 -11.15 -1.37
CA ARG A 391 -18.97 -11.61 -0.70
C ARG A 391 -19.08 -11.07 0.73
N ARG A 392 -17.97 -11.05 1.47
CA ARG A 392 -17.94 -10.53 2.85
C ARG A 392 -18.09 -9.01 2.88
N LEU A 393 -17.40 -8.31 2.00
CA LEU A 393 -17.51 -6.85 1.91
C LEU A 393 -18.95 -6.43 1.55
N SER A 394 -19.61 -7.15 0.64
CA SER A 394 -21.03 -6.91 0.30
C SER A 394 -21.95 -7.06 1.51
N ARG A 395 -21.71 -8.06 2.38
CA ARG A 395 -22.51 -8.21 3.63
C ARG A 395 -22.26 -7.05 4.59
N ILE A 396 -21.00 -6.64 4.76
CA ILE A 396 -20.61 -5.57 5.69
C ILE A 396 -21.17 -4.22 5.28
N THR A 397 -21.15 -3.92 3.96
CA THR A 397 -21.57 -2.62 3.42
C THR A 397 -23.04 -2.57 2.99
N GLY A 398 -23.65 -3.74 2.74
CA GLY A 398 -24.99 -3.84 2.13
C GLY A 398 -24.98 -3.55 0.61
N GLU A 399 -23.82 -3.34 0.00
CA GLU A 399 -23.69 -2.99 -1.42
C GLU A 399 -23.53 -4.22 -2.30
N THR A 400 -24.01 -4.12 -3.53
CA THR A 400 -23.75 -5.09 -4.60
C THR A 400 -22.72 -4.50 -5.56
N TYR A 401 -21.54 -5.12 -5.62
CA TYR A 401 -20.46 -4.68 -6.48
C TYR A 401 -20.59 -5.24 -7.88
N ARG A 402 -20.34 -4.38 -8.88
CA ARG A 402 -20.58 -4.70 -10.30
C ARG A 402 -19.28 -4.78 -11.11
N GLU A 403 -18.16 -4.35 -10.56
CA GLU A 403 -16.87 -4.29 -11.25
C GLU A 403 -15.74 -4.36 -10.22
N LEU A 404 -14.64 -4.98 -10.61
CA LEU A 404 -13.38 -4.99 -9.85
C LEU A 404 -12.34 -4.17 -10.59
N VAL A 405 -11.87 -3.09 -9.99
CA VAL A 405 -10.78 -2.27 -10.53
C VAL A 405 -9.45 -2.78 -9.97
N ALA A 406 -8.55 -3.24 -10.83
CA ALA A 406 -7.22 -3.70 -10.46
C ALA A 406 -6.15 -2.67 -10.87
N VAL A 407 -5.21 -2.38 -9.98
CA VAL A 407 -4.14 -1.39 -10.22
C VAL A 407 -2.78 -1.92 -9.76
N ASN A 408 -1.73 -1.21 -10.13
CA ASN A 408 -0.33 -1.51 -9.84
C ASN A 408 0.24 -2.72 -10.60
N GLY A 409 1.49 -3.11 -10.32
CA GLY A 409 2.30 -3.99 -11.16
C GLY A 409 1.67 -5.31 -11.57
N GLY A 410 0.81 -5.87 -10.71
CA GLY A 410 0.15 -7.14 -10.94
C GLY A 410 -0.83 -7.18 -12.11
N VAL A 411 -1.33 -6.02 -12.58
CA VAL A 411 -2.22 -5.95 -13.75
C VAL A 411 -1.57 -6.45 -15.04
N ARG A 412 -0.23 -6.53 -15.07
CA ARG A 412 0.51 -7.11 -16.20
C ARG A 412 0.34 -8.62 -16.33
N ASN A 413 -0.09 -9.31 -15.26
CA ASN A 413 -0.37 -10.74 -15.28
C ASN A 413 -1.78 -10.99 -15.85
N ARG A 414 -1.85 -11.18 -17.17
CA ARG A 414 -3.12 -11.39 -17.89
C ARG A 414 -3.87 -12.64 -17.43
N LEU A 415 -3.13 -13.70 -17.07
CA LEU A 415 -3.72 -14.94 -16.55
C LEU A 415 -4.45 -14.66 -15.23
N LEU A 416 -3.79 -13.98 -14.29
CA LEU A 416 -4.40 -13.59 -13.01
C LEU A 416 -5.62 -12.67 -13.24
N MET A 417 -5.53 -11.68 -14.14
CA MET A 417 -6.65 -10.78 -14.42
C MET A 417 -7.89 -11.55 -14.91
N GLN A 418 -7.71 -12.53 -15.81
CA GLN A 418 -8.82 -13.37 -16.27
C GLN A 418 -9.37 -14.25 -15.14
N MET A 419 -8.49 -14.84 -14.32
CA MET A 419 -8.92 -15.63 -13.16
C MET A 419 -9.71 -14.80 -12.14
N LEU A 420 -9.28 -13.55 -11.90
CA LEU A 420 -10.01 -12.64 -11.03
C LEU A 420 -11.41 -12.35 -11.56
N ALA A 421 -11.56 -12.10 -12.86
CA ALA A 421 -12.86 -11.88 -13.49
C ALA A 421 -13.75 -13.13 -13.41
N ASP A 422 -13.20 -14.30 -13.75
CA ASP A 422 -13.91 -15.57 -13.72
C ASP A 422 -14.34 -15.92 -12.28
N ALA A 423 -13.45 -15.74 -11.30
CA ALA A 423 -13.75 -16.01 -9.90
C ALA A 423 -14.77 -15.03 -9.34
N ALA A 424 -14.57 -13.74 -9.53
CA ALA A 424 -15.46 -12.70 -8.99
C ALA A 424 -16.87 -12.77 -9.60
N GLY A 425 -17.00 -13.25 -10.85
CA GLY A 425 -18.26 -13.26 -11.59
C GLY A 425 -18.68 -11.87 -12.08
N ILE A 426 -17.76 -10.90 -12.05
CA ILE A 426 -17.94 -9.52 -12.51
C ILE A 426 -16.73 -9.12 -13.36
N PRO A 427 -16.86 -8.12 -14.26
CA PRO A 427 -15.74 -7.62 -15.05
C PRO A 427 -14.59 -7.13 -14.17
N VAL A 428 -13.35 -7.38 -14.62
CA VAL A 428 -12.13 -6.79 -14.04
C VAL A 428 -11.58 -5.74 -14.99
N VAL A 429 -11.47 -4.51 -14.49
CA VAL A 429 -10.87 -3.39 -15.21
C VAL A 429 -9.41 -3.24 -14.72
N ALA A 430 -8.47 -3.66 -15.54
CA ALA A 430 -7.04 -3.52 -15.28
C ALA A 430 -6.58 -2.12 -15.68
N GLY A 431 -6.28 -1.29 -14.67
CA GLY A 431 -5.80 0.08 -14.81
C GLY A 431 -4.28 0.17 -14.94
N SER A 432 -3.70 1.25 -14.43
CA SER A 432 -2.27 1.52 -14.53
C SER A 432 -1.39 0.54 -13.73
N PRO A 433 -0.33 -0.01 -14.32
CA PRO A 433 0.72 -0.72 -13.56
C PRO A 433 1.61 0.22 -12.71
N LEU A 434 1.50 1.53 -12.92
CA LEU A 434 2.20 2.59 -12.21
C LEU A 434 1.20 3.49 -11.45
N ALA A 435 0.15 2.90 -10.90
CA ALA A 435 -0.97 3.67 -10.35
C ALA A 435 -0.57 4.60 -9.19
N SER A 436 0.31 4.18 -8.27
CA SER A 436 0.79 5.04 -7.17
C SER A 436 1.48 6.29 -7.72
N VAL A 437 2.46 6.10 -8.60
CA VAL A 437 3.12 7.22 -9.32
C VAL A 437 2.12 8.04 -10.12
N GLY A 438 1.17 7.38 -10.76
CA GLY A 438 0.12 8.04 -11.56
C GLY A 438 -0.75 8.96 -10.74
N GLY A 439 -1.26 8.51 -9.62
CA GLY A 439 -2.08 9.32 -8.73
C GLY A 439 -1.31 10.47 -8.08
N ASN A 440 -0.04 10.22 -7.75
CA ASN A 440 0.88 11.28 -7.30
C ASN A 440 0.99 12.40 -8.36
N LEU A 441 1.25 12.05 -9.63
CA LEU A 441 1.32 13.01 -10.73
C LEU A 441 -0.03 13.74 -10.95
N LEU A 442 -1.16 13.04 -10.90
CA LEU A 442 -2.49 13.62 -11.02
C LEU A 442 -2.75 14.67 -9.94
N MET A 443 -2.38 14.37 -8.67
CA MET A 443 -2.56 15.32 -7.57
C MET A 443 -1.71 16.60 -7.76
N GLN A 444 -0.54 16.48 -8.41
CA GLN A 444 0.29 17.63 -8.75
C GLN A 444 -0.37 18.52 -9.81
N LEU A 445 -1.13 17.96 -10.77
CA LEU A 445 -1.89 18.74 -11.75
C LEU A 445 -2.96 19.61 -11.05
N TYR A 446 -3.65 19.02 -10.06
CA TYR A 446 -4.62 19.77 -9.24
C TYR A 446 -3.93 20.91 -8.46
N ALA A 447 -2.81 20.62 -7.82
CA ALA A 447 -2.04 21.62 -7.07
C ALA A 447 -1.46 22.74 -7.96
N ALA A 448 -1.14 22.45 -9.22
CA ALA A 448 -0.65 23.41 -10.20
C ALA A 448 -1.77 24.24 -10.85
N GLY A 449 -3.06 23.90 -10.59
CA GLY A 449 -4.20 24.59 -11.20
C GLY A 449 -4.47 24.20 -12.66
N GLU A 450 -3.88 23.12 -13.14
CA GLU A 450 -4.15 22.54 -14.48
C GLU A 450 -5.58 22.01 -14.57
N VAL A 451 -6.14 21.57 -13.45
CA VAL A 451 -7.53 21.19 -13.25
C VAL A 451 -8.13 21.91 -12.05
N LYS A 452 -9.44 22.16 -12.07
CA LYS A 452 -10.14 22.89 -11.01
C LYS A 452 -10.83 21.96 -10.01
N HIS A 453 -11.23 20.80 -10.46
CA HIS A 453 -11.99 19.84 -9.68
C HIS A 453 -11.31 18.49 -9.67
N LEU A 454 -11.38 17.77 -8.52
CA LEU A 454 -10.76 16.46 -8.37
C LEU A 454 -11.35 15.40 -9.32
N GLU A 455 -12.61 15.56 -9.69
CA GLU A 455 -13.32 14.67 -10.61
C GLU A 455 -12.72 14.69 -12.04
N GLU A 456 -12.07 15.78 -12.43
CA GLU A 456 -11.37 15.88 -13.73
C GLU A 456 -10.15 14.96 -13.80
N LEU A 457 -9.55 14.62 -12.64
CA LEU A 457 -8.38 13.74 -12.57
C LEU A 457 -8.68 12.33 -13.06
N GLU A 458 -9.91 11.84 -12.86
CA GLU A 458 -10.33 10.53 -13.37
C GLU A 458 -10.32 10.49 -14.90
N GLN A 459 -10.78 11.55 -15.56
CA GLN A 459 -10.79 11.65 -17.03
C GLN A 459 -9.35 11.64 -17.57
N ILE A 460 -8.45 12.36 -16.92
CA ILE A 460 -7.03 12.37 -17.26
C ILE A 460 -6.40 10.99 -17.04
N ALA A 461 -6.71 10.32 -15.91
CA ALA A 461 -6.23 8.97 -15.63
C ALA A 461 -6.68 7.99 -16.71
N SER A 462 -7.96 7.98 -17.06
CA SER A 462 -8.54 7.10 -18.09
C SER A 462 -7.96 7.40 -19.49
N ALA A 463 -7.69 8.65 -19.81
CA ALA A 463 -7.05 9.03 -21.08
C ALA A 463 -5.55 8.67 -21.12
N THR A 464 -4.89 8.61 -19.96
CA THR A 464 -3.46 8.32 -19.84
C THR A 464 -3.17 6.83 -19.90
N TRP A 465 -3.93 6.05 -19.12
CA TRP A 465 -3.78 4.60 -18.99
C TRP A 465 -5.04 3.92 -19.50
N GLU A 466 -5.08 3.63 -20.79
CA GLU A 466 -6.21 2.93 -21.40
C GLU A 466 -6.46 1.60 -20.67
N PRO A 467 -7.55 1.45 -19.90
CA PRO A 467 -7.79 0.26 -19.11
C PRO A 467 -8.15 -0.94 -20.02
N VAL A 468 -7.72 -2.13 -19.58
CA VAL A 468 -8.08 -3.39 -20.23
C VAL A 468 -9.17 -4.08 -19.44
N VAL A 469 -10.29 -4.43 -20.08
CA VAL A 469 -11.41 -5.12 -19.46
C VAL A 469 -11.32 -6.62 -19.70
N TYR A 470 -11.47 -7.39 -18.62
CA TYR A 470 -11.56 -8.85 -18.63
C TYR A 470 -12.96 -9.25 -18.19
N GLU A 471 -13.72 -9.82 -19.10
CA GLU A 471 -15.07 -10.32 -18.83
C GLU A 471 -15.03 -11.70 -18.14
N SER A 472 -15.97 -11.94 -17.23
CA SER A 472 -16.12 -13.25 -16.60
C SER A 472 -16.67 -14.27 -17.61
N ARG A 473 -16.02 -15.43 -17.72
CA ARG A 473 -16.35 -16.50 -18.67
C ARG A 473 -17.01 -17.71 -18.00
N HIS A 474 -16.56 -18.06 -16.80
CA HIS A 474 -16.94 -19.31 -16.12
C HIS A 474 -17.17 -19.12 -14.61
N PRO A 475 -18.08 -18.22 -14.18
CA PRO A 475 -18.22 -17.89 -12.75
C PRO A 475 -18.70 -19.09 -11.91
N GLY A 476 -19.57 -19.96 -12.45
CA GLY A 476 -20.15 -21.10 -11.71
C GLY A 476 -19.11 -22.09 -11.21
N LEU A 477 -18.07 -22.36 -11.98
CA LEU A 477 -16.98 -23.26 -11.55
C LEU A 477 -16.28 -22.74 -10.28
N TRP A 478 -16.07 -21.43 -10.19
CA TRP A 478 -15.43 -20.81 -9.03
C TRP A 478 -16.35 -20.72 -7.81
N ASP A 479 -17.67 -20.75 -8.00
CA ASP A 479 -18.64 -20.88 -6.92
C ASP A 479 -18.56 -22.27 -6.29
N GLU A 480 -18.57 -23.32 -7.12
CA GLU A 480 -18.41 -24.71 -6.68
C GLU A 480 -17.10 -24.92 -5.90
N TRP A 481 -15.98 -24.34 -6.37
CA TRP A 481 -14.70 -24.44 -5.70
C TRP A 481 -14.67 -23.72 -4.35
N LEU A 482 -15.25 -22.52 -4.28
CA LEU A 482 -15.31 -21.80 -3.03
C LEU A 482 -16.16 -22.54 -1.99
N GLU A 483 -17.33 -23.03 -2.39
CA GLU A 483 -18.21 -23.83 -1.52
C GLU A 483 -17.52 -25.12 -1.03
N TYR A 484 -16.81 -25.81 -1.92
CA TYR A 484 -16.03 -26.99 -1.55
C TYR A 484 -14.98 -26.70 -0.47
N LEU A 485 -14.23 -25.59 -0.61
CA LEU A 485 -13.20 -25.19 0.36
C LEU A 485 -13.82 -24.73 1.68
N GLU A 486 -14.92 -23.98 1.65
CA GLU A 486 -15.64 -23.54 2.86
C GLU A 486 -16.19 -24.75 3.64
N HIS A 487 -16.82 -25.74 2.97
CA HIS A 487 -17.32 -26.95 3.62
C HIS A 487 -16.22 -27.77 4.29
N ARG A 488 -15.01 -27.75 3.77
CA ARG A 488 -13.85 -28.43 4.36
C ARG A 488 -13.15 -27.63 5.43
N GLY A 489 -13.58 -26.40 5.69
CA GLY A 489 -12.90 -25.49 6.61
C GLY A 489 -11.49 -25.11 6.15
N LEU A 490 -11.22 -25.20 4.86
CA LEU A 490 -9.92 -24.89 4.25
C LEU A 490 -9.79 -23.43 3.86
N PHE A 491 -10.81 -22.61 4.07
CA PHE A 491 -10.84 -21.22 3.69
C PHE A 491 -11.31 -20.36 4.86
N GLY A 492 -10.60 -19.26 5.10
CA GLY A 492 -10.91 -18.37 6.21
C GLY A 492 -10.47 -18.88 7.58
N GLY A 493 -9.52 -19.81 7.66
CA GLY A 493 -9.07 -20.46 8.89
C GLY A 493 -8.64 -19.50 10.00
N MET A 494 -8.10 -18.33 9.66
CA MET A 494 -7.80 -17.26 10.59
C MET A 494 -9.06 -16.60 11.16
N TYR A 495 -10.18 -16.66 10.44
CA TYR A 495 -11.47 -16.04 10.80
C TYR A 495 -12.47 -17.06 11.40
N ALA A 496 -12.19 -18.36 11.26
CA ALA A 496 -13.07 -19.44 11.74
C ALA A 496 -12.72 -19.97 13.14
N ARG A 497 -11.55 -19.61 13.68
CA ARG A 497 -11.15 -20.02 15.03
C ARG A 497 -11.65 -19.02 16.07
N LYS A 498 -12.81 -19.27 16.60
CA LYS A 498 -13.27 -18.85 17.93
C LYS A 498 -13.76 -20.06 18.71
#